data_d23c63fba54f6cc5e33c59ff7f4c7a93
#
_entry.id   d23c63fba54f6cc5e33c59ff7f4c7a93
#
_cell.length_a   1.000
_cell.length_b   1.000
_cell.length_c   1.000
_cell.angle_alpha   90.00
_cell.angle_beta   90.00
_cell.angle_gamma   90.00
#
_symmetry.space_group_name_H-M   'P 1'
#
loop_
_entity.id
_entity.type
_entity.pdbx_description
1 polymer ?
#
loop_
_entity_poly.entity_id
_entity_poly.type
_entity_poly.pdbx_seq_one_letter_code
_entity_poly.pdbx_strand_id
1 'polypeptide(L)'
;IVSACATALALIALSCAALPPDMWVLWGHALPAYQSSYFNSVKALNLNIIVTPAANLVILGLSEKTAWAVQALCGGVMVLVTCWAARRAPYRLAVAITLIAIFLAQPHAYAYDSIAAVAALALGLEAKPRPLMLALGVATYSAPLLLLSPASHWFLYAPLLAACLLAMLALARAARKSAEFGHEPDPVLPAAT
;
A
#
# COMPACT_ATOMS: atom_id res chain seq x y z
N ILE A 1 -17.26 1.57 3.44
CA ILE A 1 -17.08 0.12 3.45
C ILE A 1 -18.27 -0.57 2.78
N VAL A 2 -19.52 -0.31 3.22
CA VAL A 2 -20.72 -0.92 2.63
C VAL A 2 -20.80 -0.69 1.11
N SER A 3 -20.59 0.55 0.66
CA SER A 3 -20.58 0.89 -0.77
C SER A 3 -19.49 0.15 -1.55
N ALA A 4 -18.27 0.06 -0.97
CA ALA A 4 -17.17 -0.67 -1.60
C ALA A 4 -17.47 -2.17 -1.73
N CYS A 5 -18.01 -2.79 -0.67
CA CYS A 5 -18.46 -4.18 -0.73
C CYS A 5 -19.59 -4.39 -1.75
N ALA A 6 -20.57 -3.49 -1.79
CA ALA A 6 -21.65 -3.55 -2.77
C ALA A 6 -21.14 -3.43 -4.20
N THR A 7 -20.20 -2.51 -4.46
CA THR A 7 -19.55 -2.37 -5.77
C THR A 7 -18.78 -3.63 -6.16
N ALA A 8 -17.99 -4.19 -5.23
CA ALA A 8 -17.25 -5.42 -5.49
C ALA A 8 -18.18 -6.60 -5.82
N LEU A 9 -19.26 -6.76 -5.07
CA LEU A 9 -20.27 -7.81 -5.33
C LEU A 9 -20.98 -7.59 -6.67
N ALA A 10 -21.33 -6.34 -7.01
CA ALA A 10 -21.92 -6.01 -8.29
C ALA A 10 -20.98 -6.32 -9.47
N LEU A 11 -19.69 -6.01 -9.33
CA LEU A 11 -18.69 -6.34 -10.35
C LEU A 11 -18.49 -7.85 -10.50
N ILE A 12 -18.46 -8.60 -9.39
CA ILE A 12 -18.41 -10.06 -9.43
C ILE A 12 -19.65 -10.62 -10.12
N ALA A 13 -20.84 -10.18 -9.74
CA ALA A 13 -22.09 -10.63 -10.34
C ALA A 13 -22.16 -10.32 -11.85
N LEU A 14 -21.76 -9.11 -12.24
CA LEU A 14 -21.68 -8.70 -13.64
C LEU A 14 -20.69 -9.56 -14.43
N SER A 15 -19.53 -9.82 -13.84
CA SER A 15 -18.50 -10.67 -14.45
C SER A 15 -18.98 -12.11 -14.61
N CYS A 16 -19.68 -12.67 -13.61
CA CYS A 16 -20.28 -14.01 -13.70
C CYS A 16 -21.43 -14.07 -14.74
N ALA A 17 -22.13 -12.97 -14.96
CA ALA A 17 -23.18 -12.90 -15.98
C ALA A 17 -22.61 -12.71 -17.40
N ALA A 18 -21.49 -12.01 -17.53
CA ALA A 18 -20.86 -11.68 -18.81
C ALA A 18 -19.91 -12.75 -19.34
N LEU A 19 -19.31 -13.55 -18.46
CA LEU A 19 -18.29 -14.55 -18.80
C LEU A 19 -18.84 -15.96 -18.57
N PRO A 20 -18.51 -16.94 -19.43
CA PRO A 20 -18.84 -18.34 -19.17
C PRO A 20 -18.27 -18.82 -17.83
N PRO A 21 -19.01 -19.64 -17.06
CA PRO A 21 -18.54 -20.16 -15.76
C PRO A 21 -17.19 -20.85 -15.84
N ASP A 22 -16.91 -21.54 -16.94
CA ASP A 22 -15.64 -22.25 -17.17
C ASP A 22 -14.43 -21.33 -17.17
N MET A 23 -14.60 -20.06 -17.52
CA MET A 23 -13.51 -19.07 -17.47
C MET A 23 -13.03 -18.82 -16.06
N TRP A 24 -13.92 -18.81 -15.06
CA TRP A 24 -13.57 -18.67 -13.66
C TRP A 24 -12.84 -19.89 -13.13
N VAL A 25 -13.28 -21.09 -13.54
CA VAL A 25 -12.63 -22.34 -13.19
C VAL A 25 -11.21 -22.38 -13.80
N LEU A 26 -11.10 -22.06 -15.11
CA LEU A 26 -9.83 -21.98 -15.81
C LEU A 26 -8.87 -20.98 -15.16
N TRP A 27 -9.37 -19.79 -14.79
CA TRP A 27 -8.59 -18.77 -14.09
C TRP A 27 -8.11 -19.27 -12.71
N GLY A 28 -9.00 -19.94 -11.96
CA GLY A 28 -8.65 -20.54 -10.67
C GLY A 28 -7.54 -21.59 -10.78
N HIS A 29 -7.53 -22.39 -11.83
CA HIS A 29 -6.46 -23.36 -12.11
C HIS A 29 -5.17 -22.70 -12.63
N ALA A 30 -5.26 -21.63 -13.40
CA ALA A 30 -4.10 -20.91 -13.93
C ALA A 30 -3.39 -20.08 -12.86
N LEU A 31 -4.10 -19.62 -11.84
CA LEU A 31 -3.56 -18.72 -10.82
C LEU A 31 -2.33 -19.27 -10.09
N PRO A 32 -2.29 -20.53 -9.60
CA PRO A 32 -1.10 -21.08 -8.95
C PRO A 32 0.11 -21.16 -9.90
N ALA A 33 -0.11 -21.52 -11.17
CA ALA A 33 0.95 -21.57 -12.18
C ALA A 33 1.49 -20.15 -12.47
N TYR A 34 0.63 -19.16 -12.57
CA TYR A 34 1.01 -17.76 -12.72
C TYR A 34 1.83 -17.28 -11.51
N GLN A 35 1.41 -17.60 -10.30
CA GLN A 35 2.12 -17.22 -9.07
C GLN A 35 3.51 -17.82 -8.96
N SER A 36 3.68 -19.11 -9.31
CA SER A 36 5.01 -19.74 -9.33
C SER A 36 5.90 -19.16 -10.42
N SER A 37 5.35 -18.87 -11.60
CA SER A 37 6.06 -18.22 -12.70
C SER A 37 6.51 -16.80 -12.29
N TYR A 38 5.67 -16.05 -11.59
CA TYR A 38 6.01 -14.74 -11.08
C TYR A 38 7.22 -14.77 -10.15
N PHE A 39 7.26 -15.65 -9.15
CA PHE A 39 8.40 -15.75 -8.25
C PHE A 39 9.66 -16.30 -8.93
N ASN A 40 9.54 -17.20 -9.88
CA ASN A 40 10.66 -17.65 -10.67
C ASN A 40 11.26 -16.49 -11.49
N SER A 41 10.42 -15.64 -12.06
CA SER A 41 10.85 -14.43 -12.76
C SER A 41 11.54 -13.44 -11.83
N VAL A 42 11.00 -13.25 -10.61
CA VAL A 42 11.62 -12.40 -9.58
C VAL A 42 13.03 -12.88 -9.23
N LYS A 43 13.20 -14.19 -9.04
CA LYS A 43 14.50 -14.82 -8.75
C LYS A 43 15.47 -14.73 -9.93
N ALA A 44 15.00 -15.06 -11.13
CA ALA A 44 15.84 -15.16 -12.32
C ALA A 44 16.34 -13.80 -12.81
N LEU A 45 15.52 -12.76 -12.70
CA LEU A 45 15.81 -11.44 -13.25
C LEU A 45 16.32 -10.45 -12.20
N ASN A 46 16.46 -10.87 -10.92
CA ASN A 46 16.77 -9.95 -9.81
C ASN A 46 15.89 -8.68 -9.88
N LEU A 47 14.59 -8.87 -10.12
CA LEU A 47 13.66 -7.77 -10.36
C LEU A 47 13.42 -6.98 -9.07
N ASN A 48 14.36 -6.13 -8.73
CA ASN A 48 14.25 -5.16 -7.63
C ASN A 48 13.10 -4.15 -7.84
N ILE A 49 12.46 -4.18 -9.01
CA ILE A 49 11.30 -3.35 -9.35
C ILE A 49 10.01 -3.81 -8.69
N ILE A 50 9.99 -5.02 -8.11
CA ILE A 50 8.82 -5.54 -7.40
C ILE A 50 8.97 -5.21 -5.92
N VAL A 51 8.02 -4.45 -5.41
CA VAL A 51 8.13 -3.79 -4.11
C VAL A 51 7.22 -4.40 -3.04
N THR A 52 6.72 -5.61 -3.29
CA THR A 52 5.82 -6.29 -2.35
C THR A 52 6.59 -6.96 -1.20
N PRO A 53 5.99 -7.10 -0.01
CA PRO A 53 6.58 -7.86 1.08
C PRO A 53 6.97 -9.29 0.67
N ALA A 54 6.10 -10.00 -0.08
CA ALA A 54 6.37 -11.36 -0.52
C ALA A 54 7.58 -11.45 -1.44
N ALA A 55 7.68 -10.58 -2.46
CA ALA A 55 8.81 -10.56 -3.37
C ALA A 55 10.13 -10.31 -2.63
N ASN A 56 10.13 -9.34 -1.70
CA ASN A 56 11.31 -9.04 -0.89
C ASN A 56 11.76 -10.24 -0.06
N LEU A 57 10.83 -10.98 0.55
CA LEU A 57 11.15 -12.18 1.33
C LEU A 57 11.72 -13.31 0.47
N VAL A 58 11.19 -13.50 -0.75
CA VAL A 58 11.71 -14.49 -1.70
C VAL A 58 13.14 -14.13 -2.13
N ILE A 59 13.41 -12.86 -2.38
CA ILE A 59 14.76 -12.39 -2.73
C ILE A 59 15.73 -12.57 -1.55
N LEU A 60 15.25 -12.40 -0.31
CA LEU A 60 16.01 -12.69 0.91
C LEU A 60 16.22 -14.21 1.16
N GLY A 61 15.73 -15.06 0.29
CA GLY A 61 15.93 -16.51 0.35
C GLY A 61 14.87 -17.29 1.13
N LEU A 62 13.77 -16.65 1.55
CA LEU A 62 12.67 -17.38 2.19
C LEU A 62 11.90 -18.21 1.16
N SER A 63 11.23 -19.27 1.67
CA SER A 63 10.39 -20.11 0.81
C SER A 63 9.18 -19.35 0.29
N GLU A 64 8.72 -19.68 -0.91
CA GLU A 64 7.53 -19.06 -1.52
C GLU A 64 6.29 -19.20 -0.63
N LYS A 65 6.12 -20.36 0.01
CA LYS A 65 5.01 -20.59 0.94
C LYS A 65 5.05 -19.62 2.11
N THR A 66 6.22 -19.39 2.69
CA THR A 66 6.41 -18.43 3.78
C THR A 66 6.15 -17.00 3.29
N ALA A 67 6.66 -16.64 2.13
CA ALA A 67 6.46 -15.32 1.54
C ALA A 67 4.98 -15.03 1.28
N TRP A 68 4.22 -16.01 0.74
CA TRP A 68 2.77 -15.88 0.56
C TRP A 68 2.01 -15.79 1.87
N ALA A 69 2.38 -16.57 2.88
CA ALA A 69 1.75 -16.50 4.19
C ALA A 69 1.93 -15.11 4.82
N VAL A 70 3.14 -14.55 4.73
CA VAL A 70 3.43 -13.19 5.21
C VAL A 70 2.67 -12.13 4.41
N GLN A 71 2.58 -12.28 3.08
CA GLN A 71 1.79 -11.37 2.24
C GLN A 71 0.31 -11.38 2.61
N ALA A 72 -0.27 -12.57 2.82
CA ALA A 72 -1.67 -12.72 3.24
C ALA A 72 -1.91 -12.08 4.62
N LEU A 73 -1.00 -12.30 5.57
CA LEU A 73 -1.04 -11.68 6.89
C LEU A 73 -0.96 -10.14 6.77
N CYS A 74 -0.01 -9.64 5.97
CA CYS A 74 0.13 -8.22 5.70
C CYS A 74 -1.17 -7.65 5.10
N GLY A 75 -1.76 -8.32 4.10
CA GLY A 75 -3.04 -7.93 3.52
C GLY A 75 -4.16 -7.86 4.56
N GLY A 76 -4.29 -8.87 5.41
CA GLY A 76 -5.27 -8.87 6.51
C GLY A 76 -5.08 -7.70 7.48
N VAL A 77 -3.83 -7.43 7.88
CA VAL A 77 -3.51 -6.28 8.74
C VAL A 77 -3.86 -4.96 8.03
N MET A 78 -3.57 -4.82 6.74
CA MET A 78 -3.89 -3.62 5.98
C MET A 78 -5.41 -3.38 5.86
N VAL A 79 -6.21 -4.43 5.73
CA VAL A 79 -7.68 -4.31 5.80
C VAL A 79 -8.12 -3.74 7.15
N LEU A 80 -7.60 -4.28 8.26
CA LEU A 80 -7.92 -3.78 9.61
C LEU A 80 -7.49 -2.32 9.78
N VAL A 81 -6.28 -1.95 9.31
CA VAL A 81 -5.76 -0.57 9.34
C VAL A 81 -6.66 0.37 8.54
N THR A 82 -7.08 -0.03 7.35
CA THR A 82 -7.99 0.76 6.50
C THR A 82 -9.36 0.94 7.16
N CYS A 83 -9.91 -0.12 7.73
CA CYS A 83 -11.18 -0.06 8.48
C CYS A 83 -11.09 0.86 9.69
N TRP A 84 -9.97 0.81 10.41
CA TRP A 84 -9.72 1.70 11.54
C TRP A 84 -9.59 3.15 11.07
N ALA A 85 -8.80 3.42 10.04
CA ALA A 85 -8.59 4.76 9.52
C ALA A 85 -9.89 5.39 9.01
N ALA A 86 -10.72 4.63 8.29
CA ALA A 86 -12.01 5.07 7.78
C ALA A 86 -13.00 5.49 8.88
N ARG A 87 -12.84 4.95 10.10
CA ARG A 87 -13.72 5.25 11.26
C ARG A 87 -13.16 6.31 12.20
N ARG A 88 -11.84 6.52 12.20
CA ARG A 88 -11.16 7.23 13.29
C ARG A 88 -10.22 8.34 12.83
N ALA A 89 -9.79 8.34 11.57
CA ALA A 89 -8.89 9.36 11.05
C ALA A 89 -9.68 10.47 10.31
N PRO A 90 -9.15 11.70 10.27
CA PRO A 90 -9.63 12.73 9.36
C PRO A 90 -9.62 12.22 7.91
N TYR A 91 -10.59 12.65 7.10
CA TYR A 91 -10.83 12.11 5.75
C TYR A 91 -9.54 12.02 4.88
N ARG A 92 -8.76 13.10 4.81
CA ARG A 92 -7.52 13.14 4.01
C ARG A 92 -6.50 12.12 4.47
N LEU A 93 -6.32 11.97 5.79
CA LEU A 93 -5.42 10.97 6.35
C LEU A 93 -5.97 9.55 6.17
N ALA A 94 -7.28 9.36 6.25
CA ALA A 94 -7.90 8.06 5.97
C ALA A 94 -7.64 7.61 4.52
N VAL A 95 -7.78 8.53 3.54
CA VAL A 95 -7.46 8.27 2.14
C VAL A 95 -5.98 7.96 1.97
N ALA A 96 -5.09 8.77 2.56
CA ALA A 96 -3.64 8.55 2.49
C ALA A 96 -3.22 7.19 3.07
N ILE A 97 -3.73 6.84 4.25
CA ILE A 97 -3.49 5.54 4.89
C ILE A 97 -4.00 4.39 3.99
N THR A 98 -5.19 4.54 3.41
CA THR A 98 -5.77 3.53 2.52
C THR A 98 -4.92 3.30 1.27
N LEU A 99 -4.42 4.36 0.63
CA LEU A 99 -3.55 4.24 -0.54
C LEU A 99 -2.25 3.48 -0.23
N ILE A 100 -1.59 3.77 0.90
CA ILE A 100 -0.40 3.03 1.32
C ILE A 100 -0.74 1.59 1.70
N ALA A 101 -1.85 1.38 2.40
CA ALA A 101 -2.29 0.05 2.82
C ALA A 101 -2.61 -0.85 1.62
N ILE A 102 -3.27 -0.33 0.58
CA ILE A 102 -3.52 -1.07 -0.66
C ILE A 102 -2.21 -1.50 -1.31
N PHE A 103 -1.22 -0.59 -1.36
CA PHE A 103 0.08 -0.88 -1.94
C PHE A 103 0.81 -2.02 -1.20
N LEU A 104 0.79 -2.01 0.12
CA LEU A 104 1.40 -3.06 0.95
C LEU A 104 0.60 -4.38 0.92
N ALA A 105 -0.72 -4.31 0.75
CA ALA A 105 -1.58 -5.49 0.67
C ALA A 105 -1.49 -6.20 -0.69
N GLN A 106 -1.21 -5.46 -1.75
CA GLN A 106 -1.20 -5.98 -3.11
C GLN A 106 -0.01 -6.91 -3.34
N PRO A 107 -0.22 -8.16 -3.82
CA PRO A 107 0.88 -9.11 -4.01
C PRO A 107 1.75 -8.84 -5.24
N HIS A 108 1.28 -8.01 -6.16
CA HIS A 108 1.93 -7.70 -7.44
C HIS A 108 2.07 -6.19 -7.65
N ALA A 109 2.68 -5.48 -6.69
CA ALA A 109 2.98 -4.05 -6.84
C ALA A 109 4.38 -3.84 -7.41
N TYR A 110 4.47 -2.93 -8.36
CA TYR A 110 5.72 -2.56 -9.02
C TYR A 110 6.16 -1.15 -8.60
N ALA A 111 7.42 -0.83 -8.80
CA ALA A 111 7.96 0.47 -8.45
C ALA A 111 7.26 1.64 -9.17
N TYR A 112 6.75 1.43 -10.39
CA TYR A 112 6.00 2.46 -11.13
C TYR A 112 4.59 2.73 -10.53
N ASP A 113 4.04 1.81 -9.75
CA ASP A 113 2.78 2.03 -9.03
C ASP A 113 2.98 3.02 -7.85
N SER A 114 4.23 3.39 -7.55
CA SER A 114 4.61 4.29 -6.45
C SER A 114 3.95 5.68 -6.51
N ILE A 115 3.39 6.05 -7.66
CA ILE A 115 2.63 7.30 -7.80
C ILE A 115 1.48 7.39 -6.78
N ALA A 116 0.85 6.26 -6.45
CA ALA A 116 -0.17 6.21 -5.41
C ALA A 116 0.40 6.50 -4.01
N ALA A 117 1.63 6.04 -3.73
CA ALA A 117 2.31 6.33 -2.48
C ALA A 117 2.71 7.81 -2.37
N VAL A 118 3.16 8.42 -3.48
CA VAL A 118 3.45 9.85 -3.54
C VAL A 118 2.18 10.68 -3.30
N ALA A 119 1.07 10.31 -3.93
CA ALA A 119 -0.23 10.97 -3.71
C ALA A 119 -0.67 10.85 -2.23
N ALA A 120 -0.50 9.68 -1.62
CA ALA A 120 -0.78 9.46 -0.21
C ALA A 120 0.05 10.38 0.69
N LEU A 121 1.34 10.53 0.41
CA LEU A 121 2.24 11.39 1.17
C LEU A 121 1.90 12.86 1.00
N ALA A 122 1.52 13.29 -0.21
CA ALA A 122 1.05 14.65 -0.45
C ALA A 122 -0.19 14.98 0.40
N LEU A 123 -1.18 14.07 0.43
CA LEU A 123 -2.35 14.21 1.30
C LEU A 123 -1.98 14.25 2.80
N GLY A 124 -0.99 13.47 3.21
CA GLY A 124 -0.48 13.47 4.58
C GLY A 124 0.21 14.80 4.95
N LEU A 125 0.97 15.38 4.03
CA LEU A 125 1.63 16.69 4.20
C LEU A 125 0.62 17.83 4.30
N GLU A 126 -0.43 17.82 3.48
CA GLU A 126 -1.51 18.81 3.57
C GLU A 126 -2.23 18.75 4.92
N ALA A 127 -2.40 17.56 5.49
CA ALA A 127 -3.07 17.37 6.76
C ALA A 127 -2.27 17.96 7.93
N LYS A 128 -0.96 17.77 7.94
CA LYS A 128 -0.04 18.37 8.92
C LYS A 128 1.41 18.32 8.39
N PRO A 129 1.94 19.46 7.91
CA PRO A 129 3.30 19.53 7.43
C PRO A 129 4.27 19.23 8.58
N ARG A 130 5.08 18.19 8.41
CA ARG A 130 6.14 17.80 9.33
C ARG A 130 7.39 17.45 8.55
N PRO A 131 8.58 17.83 9.02
CA PRO A 131 9.82 17.52 8.32
C PRO A 131 10.01 16.01 8.07
N LEU A 132 9.54 15.16 8.99
CA LEU A 132 9.55 13.72 8.79
C LEU A 132 8.70 13.28 7.59
N MET A 133 7.49 13.83 7.41
CA MET A 133 6.62 13.50 6.28
C MET A 133 7.23 13.95 4.96
N LEU A 134 7.87 15.12 4.96
CA LEU A 134 8.59 15.61 3.78
C LEU A 134 9.77 14.69 3.44
N ALA A 135 10.59 14.33 4.43
CA ALA A 135 11.72 13.41 4.25
C ALA A 135 11.26 12.04 3.72
N LEU A 136 10.19 11.47 4.29
CA LEU A 136 9.60 10.22 3.80
C LEU A 136 9.06 10.36 2.37
N GLY A 137 8.45 11.52 2.04
CA GLY A 137 7.97 11.83 0.70
C GLY A 137 9.09 11.86 -0.33
N VAL A 138 10.16 12.58 -0.02
CA VAL A 138 11.36 12.65 -0.87
C VAL A 138 11.99 11.25 -1.03
N ALA A 139 12.13 10.51 0.08
CA ALA A 139 12.68 9.15 0.04
C ALA A 139 11.83 8.22 -0.82
N THR A 140 10.49 8.24 -0.67
CA THR A 140 9.57 7.40 -1.44
C THR A 140 9.58 7.77 -2.93
N TYR A 141 9.65 9.06 -3.25
CA TYR A 141 9.76 9.53 -4.64
C TYR A 141 11.09 9.13 -5.28
N SER A 142 12.18 9.21 -4.53
CA SER A 142 13.53 8.91 -5.02
C SER A 142 13.86 7.41 -5.04
N ALA A 143 13.19 6.59 -4.22
CA ALA A 143 13.48 5.17 -4.10
C ALA A 143 13.43 4.39 -5.43
N PRO A 144 12.46 4.62 -6.36
CA PRO A 144 12.46 3.96 -7.66
C PRO A 144 13.71 4.25 -8.49
N LEU A 145 14.31 5.45 -8.37
CA LEU A 145 15.54 5.81 -9.08
C LEU A 145 16.74 5.04 -8.54
N LEU A 146 16.78 4.81 -7.21
CA LEU A 146 17.82 4.00 -6.58
C LEU A 146 17.70 2.52 -6.96
N LEU A 147 16.48 2.02 -7.17
CA LEU A 147 16.22 0.65 -7.60
C LEU A 147 16.68 0.36 -9.03
N LEU A 148 16.85 1.39 -9.87
CA LEU A 148 17.40 1.26 -11.22
C LEU A 148 18.92 1.04 -11.22
N SER A 149 19.59 1.22 -10.09
CA SER A 149 21.03 0.95 -9.98
C SER A 149 21.29 -0.56 -9.90
N PRO A 150 22.17 -1.11 -10.75
CA PRO A 150 22.53 -2.54 -10.71
C PRO A 150 23.16 -3.00 -9.39
N ALA A 151 23.70 -2.05 -8.60
CA ALA A 151 24.29 -2.30 -7.29
C ALA A 151 23.26 -2.31 -6.15
N SER A 152 22.00 -1.97 -6.42
CA SER A 152 20.97 -1.90 -5.38
C SER A 152 20.36 -3.28 -5.11
N HIS A 153 21.04 -4.06 -4.28
CA HIS A 153 20.46 -5.27 -3.68
C HIS A 153 19.55 -4.95 -2.48
N TRP A 154 19.12 -3.70 -2.30
CA TRP A 154 18.47 -3.24 -1.09
C TRP A 154 16.97 -3.10 -1.27
N PHE A 155 16.24 -3.91 -0.54
CA PHE A 155 14.77 -4.00 -0.53
C PHE A 155 14.17 -2.95 0.41
N LEU A 156 14.48 -1.68 0.19
CA LEU A 156 14.08 -0.60 1.11
C LEU A 156 12.65 -0.11 0.88
N TYR A 157 12.00 -0.47 -0.23
CA TYR A 157 10.73 0.16 -0.59
C TYR A 157 9.58 -0.28 0.31
N ALA A 158 9.40 -1.57 0.57
CA ALA A 158 8.35 -2.04 1.46
C ALA A 158 8.54 -1.56 2.92
N PRO A 159 9.75 -1.61 3.52
CA PRO A 159 10.02 -0.96 4.80
C PRO A 159 9.78 0.55 4.80
N LEU A 160 10.11 1.24 3.71
CA LEU A 160 9.86 2.67 3.57
C LEU A 160 8.36 2.98 3.57
N LEU A 161 7.56 2.23 2.81
CA LEU A 161 6.09 2.36 2.83
C LEU A 161 5.51 2.03 4.21
N ALA A 162 6.04 1.04 4.90
CA ALA A 162 5.63 0.73 6.27
C ALA A 162 5.95 1.90 7.22
N ALA A 163 7.11 2.54 7.08
CA ALA A 163 7.46 3.74 7.84
C ALA A 163 6.51 4.91 7.53
N CYS A 164 6.16 5.12 6.26
CA CYS A 164 5.16 6.12 5.85
C CYS A 164 3.81 5.84 6.49
N LEU A 165 3.35 4.59 6.47
CA LEU A 165 2.10 4.18 7.08
C LEU A 165 2.10 4.45 8.59
N LEU A 166 3.16 4.05 9.29
CA LEU A 166 3.31 4.29 10.73
C LEU A 166 3.30 5.78 11.07
N ALA A 167 3.97 6.62 10.27
CA ALA A 167 3.95 8.06 10.44
C ALA A 167 2.54 8.64 10.28
N MET A 168 1.80 8.20 9.27
CA MET A 168 0.41 8.63 9.03
C MET A 168 -0.53 8.15 10.14
N LEU A 169 -0.36 6.94 10.64
CA LEU A 169 -1.13 6.42 11.77
C LEU A 169 -0.86 7.22 13.05
N ALA A 170 0.40 7.60 13.29
CA ALA A 170 0.77 8.46 14.42
C ALA A 170 0.12 9.85 14.30
N LEU A 171 0.10 10.44 13.09
CA LEU A 171 -0.60 11.70 12.83
C LEU A 171 -2.11 11.60 13.05
N ALA A 172 -2.74 10.54 12.59
CA ALA A 172 -4.16 10.32 12.76
C ALA A 172 -4.54 10.17 14.25
N ARG A 173 -3.71 9.44 15.02
CA ARG A 173 -3.89 9.32 16.48
C ARG A 173 -3.72 10.67 17.20
N ALA A 174 -2.72 11.46 16.82
CA ALA A 174 -2.49 12.78 17.41
C ALA A 174 -3.64 13.75 17.10
N ALA A 175 -4.14 13.76 15.86
CA ALA A 175 -5.29 14.59 15.46
C ALA A 175 -6.55 14.23 16.26
N ARG A 176 -6.78 12.94 16.46
CA ARG A 176 -7.91 12.47 17.27
C ARG A 176 -7.81 12.93 18.73
N LYS A 177 -6.63 12.77 19.36
CA LYS A 177 -6.42 13.24 20.74
C LYS A 177 -6.68 14.74 20.87
N SER A 178 -6.21 15.57 19.93
CA SER A 178 -6.46 17.00 19.92
C SER A 178 -7.96 17.33 19.88
N ALA A 179 -8.74 16.58 19.09
CA ALA A 179 -10.18 16.75 19.01
C ALA A 179 -10.91 16.32 20.30
N GLU A 180 -10.44 15.27 20.98
CA GLU A 180 -11.01 14.78 22.24
C GLU A 180 -10.75 15.75 23.42
N PHE A 181 -9.65 16.50 23.38
CA PHE A 181 -9.29 17.47 24.45
C PHE A 181 -9.74 18.91 24.17
N GLY A 182 -10.58 19.13 23.15
CA GLY A 182 -11.14 20.46 22.85
C GLY A 182 -10.10 21.50 22.42
N HIS A 183 -8.90 21.09 22.06
CA HIS A 183 -7.91 21.99 21.47
C HIS A 183 -8.36 22.31 20.04
N GLU A 184 -8.91 23.50 19.86
CA GLU A 184 -9.21 24.04 18.54
C GLU A 184 -7.93 23.95 17.67
N PRO A 185 -7.99 23.36 16.47
CA PRO A 185 -6.82 23.33 15.61
C PRO A 185 -6.40 24.78 15.32
N ASP A 186 -5.11 25.08 15.50
CA ASP A 186 -4.54 26.38 15.15
C ASP A 186 -5.09 26.84 13.79
N PRO A 187 -5.62 28.06 13.72
CA PRO A 187 -6.18 28.58 12.48
C PRO A 187 -5.12 28.47 11.38
N VAL A 188 -5.43 27.72 10.34
CA VAL A 188 -4.60 27.65 9.14
C VAL A 188 -4.45 29.08 8.63
N LEU A 189 -3.24 29.62 8.74
CA LEU A 189 -2.92 30.93 8.16
C LEU A 189 -3.44 30.98 6.72
N PRO A 190 -4.21 32.00 6.33
CA PRO A 190 -4.67 32.13 4.96
C PRO A 190 -3.45 32.13 4.04
N ALA A 191 -3.51 31.31 2.99
CA ALA A 191 -2.49 31.29 1.95
C ALA A 191 -2.31 32.72 1.47
N ALA A 192 -1.09 33.22 1.60
CA ALA A 192 -0.72 34.51 1.02
C ALA A 192 -0.95 34.40 -0.50
N THR A 193 -1.92 35.17 -0.98
CA THR A 193 -2.25 35.35 -2.39
C THR A 193 -1.12 36.08 -3.12
#